data_2ed9c8d344dadeeff9eca7a503b8e6a9
#
_entry.id   2ed9c8d344dadeeff9eca7a503b8e6a9
#
_cell.length_a   1.000
_cell.length_b   1.000
_cell.length_c   1.000
_cell.angle_alpha   90.00
_cell.angle_beta   90.00
_cell.angle_gamma   90.00
#
_symmetry.space_group_name_H-M   'P 1'
#
loop_
_entity.id
_entity.type
_entity.pdbx_description
1 polymer ?
#
loop_
_entity_poly.entity_id
_entity_poly.type
_entity_poly.pdbx_seq_one_letter_code
_entity_poly.pdbx_strand_id
1 'polypeptide(L)'
;MPLDWNVVSSIATAFASIATAIGVAFCGIQLKLTKKQSQAEFEDRLDQQYREISMALPVDVLIGQDAEEEKAGEIRELIYNYLDLTNEQVYLRAKGRVSNHTWSSWSSGIEAHMKKKAFTEVFDEIKDFSAFTYLERLVKDRFKSDPAHWYK
;
A
#
# COMPACT_ATOMS: atom_id res chain seq x y z
N MET A 1 -8.62 65.79 -15.48
CA MET A 1 -7.64 64.81 -16.06
C MET A 1 -8.43 63.66 -16.66
N PRO A 2 -8.37 63.39 -17.96
CA PRO A 2 -9.01 62.24 -18.52
C PRO A 2 -8.25 61.00 -18.02
N LEU A 3 -8.96 59.95 -17.53
CA LEU A 3 -8.39 58.69 -17.17
C LEU A 3 -7.83 58.04 -18.45
N ASP A 4 -6.55 57.71 -18.42
CA ASP A 4 -5.94 56.97 -19.52
C ASP A 4 -6.35 55.49 -19.43
N TRP A 5 -7.31 55.12 -20.27
CA TRP A 5 -7.87 53.75 -20.31
C TRP A 5 -6.81 52.68 -20.62
N ASN A 6 -5.72 53.02 -21.28
CA ASN A 6 -4.61 52.08 -21.53
C ASN A 6 -3.88 51.74 -20.24
N VAL A 7 -3.67 52.73 -19.36
CA VAL A 7 -3.03 52.48 -18.04
C VAL A 7 -3.94 51.64 -17.16
N VAL A 8 -5.24 51.94 -17.13
CA VAL A 8 -6.21 51.15 -16.35
C VAL A 8 -6.26 49.68 -16.83
N SER A 9 -6.31 49.47 -18.16
CA SER A 9 -6.29 48.15 -18.76
C SER A 9 -5.00 47.37 -18.45
N SER A 10 -3.84 48.03 -18.53
CA SER A 10 -2.55 47.41 -18.23
C SER A 10 -2.45 46.98 -16.75
N ILE A 11 -2.92 47.82 -15.83
CA ILE A 11 -2.96 47.50 -14.40
C ILE A 11 -3.91 46.30 -14.14
N ALA A 12 -5.11 46.33 -14.72
CA ALA A 12 -6.08 45.24 -14.58
C ALA A 12 -5.52 43.91 -15.11
N THR A 13 -4.82 43.94 -16.27
CA THR A 13 -4.17 42.76 -16.84
C THR A 13 -3.05 42.24 -15.93
N ALA A 14 -2.25 43.12 -15.35
CA ALA A 14 -1.20 42.75 -14.42
C ALA A 14 -1.78 42.01 -13.17
N PHE A 15 -2.85 42.57 -12.58
CA PHE A 15 -3.54 41.96 -11.45
C PHE A 15 -4.15 40.60 -11.82
N ALA A 16 -4.79 40.52 -12.99
CA ALA A 16 -5.35 39.25 -13.48
C ALA A 16 -4.27 38.17 -13.68
N SER A 17 -3.11 38.55 -14.20
CA SER A 17 -1.98 37.66 -14.41
C SER A 17 -1.41 37.10 -13.08
N ILE A 18 -1.28 37.97 -12.08
CA ILE A 18 -0.83 37.60 -10.73
C ILE A 18 -1.85 36.66 -10.07
N ALA A 19 -3.14 36.98 -10.14
CA ALA A 19 -4.20 36.13 -9.59
C ALA A 19 -4.22 34.73 -10.25
N THR A 20 -4.02 34.69 -11.58
CA THR A 20 -3.92 33.42 -12.32
C THR A 20 -2.70 32.59 -11.86
N ALA A 21 -1.53 33.22 -11.72
CA ALA A 21 -0.32 32.55 -11.25
C ALA A 21 -0.49 31.95 -9.84
N ILE A 22 -1.10 32.72 -8.93
CA ILE A 22 -1.42 32.25 -7.57
C ILE A 22 -2.40 31.05 -7.63
N GLY A 23 -3.45 31.15 -8.45
CA GLY A 23 -4.43 30.09 -8.64
C GLY A 23 -3.79 28.80 -9.13
N VAL A 24 -2.91 28.85 -10.13
CA VAL A 24 -2.19 27.70 -10.66
C VAL A 24 -1.26 27.09 -9.59
N ALA A 25 -0.53 27.90 -8.84
CA ALA A 25 0.32 27.43 -7.75
C ALA A 25 -0.51 26.73 -6.65
N PHE A 26 -1.65 27.30 -6.29
CA PHE A 26 -2.57 26.72 -5.32
C PHE A 26 -3.13 25.38 -5.80
N CYS A 27 -3.55 25.26 -7.06
CA CYS A 27 -4.00 24.00 -7.66
C CYS A 27 -2.89 22.92 -7.61
N GLY A 28 -1.64 23.29 -7.89
CA GLY A 28 -0.52 22.36 -7.79
C GLY A 28 -0.30 21.82 -6.37
N ILE A 29 -0.43 22.68 -5.36
CA ILE A 29 -0.36 22.29 -3.95
C ILE A 29 -1.52 21.35 -3.59
N GLN A 30 -2.75 21.70 -3.99
CA GLN A 30 -3.94 20.89 -3.73
C GLN A 30 -3.82 19.49 -4.36
N LEU A 31 -3.37 19.38 -5.60
CA LEU A 31 -3.15 18.09 -6.25
C LEU A 31 -2.14 17.22 -5.48
N LYS A 32 -1.07 17.83 -4.97
CA LYS A 32 -0.07 17.10 -4.17
C LYS A 32 -0.63 16.61 -2.83
N LEU A 33 -1.45 17.41 -2.16
CA LEU A 33 -2.12 17.05 -0.92
C LEU A 33 -3.15 15.93 -1.16
N THR A 34 -3.99 16.07 -2.18
CA THR A 34 -4.99 15.06 -2.56
C THR A 34 -4.32 13.71 -2.88
N LYS A 35 -3.20 13.73 -3.61
CA LYS A 35 -2.45 12.49 -3.90
C LYS A 35 -1.96 11.81 -2.62
N LYS A 36 -1.43 12.58 -1.67
CA LYS A 36 -0.99 12.02 -0.37
C LYS A 36 -2.15 11.45 0.44
N GLN A 37 -3.27 12.17 0.47
CA GLN A 37 -4.47 11.72 1.18
C GLN A 37 -5.02 10.44 0.57
N SER A 38 -5.18 10.37 -0.75
CA SER A 38 -5.63 9.16 -1.45
C SER A 38 -4.70 7.96 -1.22
N GLN A 39 -3.39 8.21 -1.11
CA GLN A 39 -2.43 7.16 -0.77
C GLN A 39 -2.64 6.65 0.66
N ALA A 40 -2.81 7.55 1.64
CA ALA A 40 -3.06 7.18 3.02
C ALA A 40 -4.38 6.40 3.19
N GLU A 41 -5.46 6.88 2.59
CA GLU A 41 -6.76 6.21 2.61
C GLU A 41 -6.71 4.79 1.98
N PHE A 42 -5.88 4.63 0.98
CA PHE A 42 -5.66 3.34 0.34
C PHE A 42 -4.85 2.38 1.23
N GLU A 43 -3.77 2.87 1.87
CA GLU A 43 -2.97 2.12 2.83
C GLU A 43 -3.82 1.70 4.04
N ASP A 44 -4.64 2.60 4.58
CA ASP A 44 -5.56 2.34 5.69
C ASP A 44 -6.58 1.24 5.38
N ARG A 45 -7.09 1.16 4.14
CA ARG A 45 -8.00 0.08 3.73
C ARG A 45 -7.33 -1.29 3.73
N LEU A 46 -6.09 -1.38 3.27
CA LEU A 46 -5.32 -2.63 3.30
C LEU A 46 -4.99 -3.04 4.74
N ASP A 47 -4.68 -2.08 5.61
CA ASP A 47 -4.50 -2.32 7.03
C ASP A 47 -5.80 -2.80 7.71
N GLN A 48 -6.95 -2.31 7.28
CA GLN A 48 -8.24 -2.79 7.78
C GLN A 48 -8.48 -4.24 7.36
N GLN A 49 -8.25 -4.59 6.10
CA GLN A 49 -8.38 -5.98 5.62
C GLN A 49 -7.42 -6.91 6.36
N TYR A 50 -6.18 -6.49 6.59
CA TYR A 50 -5.23 -7.23 7.41
C TYR A 50 -5.75 -7.48 8.83
N ARG A 51 -6.30 -6.45 9.49
CA ARG A 51 -6.89 -6.58 10.83
C ARG A 51 -8.06 -7.55 10.86
N GLU A 52 -8.96 -7.49 9.87
CA GLU A 52 -10.10 -8.40 9.75
C GLU A 52 -9.64 -9.86 9.68
N ILE A 53 -8.66 -10.17 8.83
CA ILE A 53 -8.10 -11.52 8.71
C ILE A 53 -7.36 -11.92 10.00
N SER A 54 -6.54 -11.04 10.55
CA SER A 54 -5.77 -11.32 11.77
C SER A 54 -6.66 -11.55 13.00
N MET A 55 -7.78 -10.84 13.10
CA MET A 55 -8.74 -11.02 14.21
C MET A 55 -9.53 -12.32 14.08
N ALA A 56 -9.66 -12.88 12.88
CA ALA A 56 -10.31 -14.16 12.63
C ALA A 56 -9.38 -15.35 12.89
N LEU A 57 -8.06 -15.16 12.79
CA LEU A 57 -7.08 -16.21 13.06
C LEU A 57 -6.95 -16.48 14.58
N PRO A 58 -6.91 -17.77 15.00
CA PRO A 58 -6.60 -18.11 16.39
C PRO A 58 -5.26 -17.56 16.85
N VAL A 59 -5.19 -17.10 18.10
CA VAL A 59 -3.96 -16.53 18.69
C VAL A 59 -2.80 -17.53 18.62
N ASP A 60 -3.05 -18.82 18.84
CA ASP A 60 -2.04 -19.87 18.79
C ASP A 60 -1.33 -19.90 17.43
N VAL A 61 -2.08 -19.82 16.34
CA VAL A 61 -1.54 -19.73 14.97
C VAL A 61 -0.72 -18.43 14.80
N LEU A 62 -1.23 -17.31 15.33
CA LEU A 62 -0.53 -16.02 15.25
C LEU A 62 0.78 -15.98 16.04
N ILE A 63 0.94 -16.80 17.08
CA ILE A 63 2.19 -16.93 17.84
C ILE A 63 3.06 -18.10 17.36
N GLY A 64 2.61 -18.86 16.34
CA GLY A 64 3.37 -19.94 15.72
C GLY A 64 3.20 -21.30 16.38
N GLN A 65 2.15 -21.49 17.17
CA GLN A 65 1.74 -22.77 17.71
C GLN A 65 0.85 -23.54 16.72
N ASP A 66 0.76 -24.87 16.90
CA ASP A 66 -0.09 -25.69 16.04
C ASP A 66 -1.58 -25.40 16.33
N ALA A 67 -2.38 -25.41 15.27
CA ALA A 67 -3.82 -25.21 15.34
C ALA A 67 -4.55 -26.48 15.79
N GLU A 68 -5.77 -26.32 16.34
CA GLU A 68 -6.69 -27.42 16.58
C GLU A 68 -7.08 -28.10 15.25
N GLU A 69 -6.98 -29.42 15.17
CA GLU A 69 -7.28 -30.20 13.95
C GLU A 69 -8.71 -29.95 13.43
N GLU A 70 -9.67 -29.76 14.33
CA GLU A 70 -11.08 -29.51 13.97
C GLU A 70 -11.27 -28.21 13.15
N LYS A 71 -10.42 -27.20 13.35
CA LYS A 71 -10.47 -25.91 12.67
C LYS A 71 -9.45 -25.76 11.53
N ALA A 72 -8.69 -26.80 11.23
CA ALA A 72 -7.59 -26.72 10.26
C ALA A 72 -8.01 -26.21 8.89
N GLY A 73 -9.19 -26.59 8.40
CA GLY A 73 -9.73 -26.11 7.12
C GLY A 73 -10.03 -24.61 7.11
N GLU A 74 -10.68 -24.10 8.14
CA GLU A 74 -11.02 -22.67 8.30
C GLU A 74 -9.75 -21.82 8.45
N ILE A 75 -8.82 -22.27 9.26
CA ILE A 75 -7.53 -21.61 9.47
C ILE A 75 -6.73 -21.56 8.17
N ARG A 76 -6.73 -22.63 7.38
CA ARG A 76 -6.07 -22.69 6.08
C ARG A 76 -6.65 -21.65 5.10
N GLU A 77 -7.97 -21.49 5.06
CA GLU A 77 -8.63 -20.48 4.25
C GLU A 77 -8.26 -19.05 4.69
N LEU A 78 -8.24 -18.79 6.00
CA LEU A 78 -7.81 -17.49 6.53
C LEU A 78 -6.35 -17.18 6.20
N ILE A 79 -5.45 -18.18 6.29
CA ILE A 79 -4.06 -18.03 5.88
C ILE A 79 -3.95 -17.77 4.36
N TYR A 80 -4.74 -18.47 3.54
CA TYR A 80 -4.81 -18.19 2.11
C TYR A 80 -5.19 -16.72 1.82
N ASN A 81 -6.25 -16.24 2.46
CA ASN A 81 -6.69 -14.84 2.32
C ASN A 81 -5.62 -13.85 2.78
N TYR A 82 -4.87 -14.17 3.83
CA TYR A 82 -3.72 -13.38 4.27
C TYR A 82 -2.61 -13.35 3.20
N LEU A 83 -2.28 -14.49 2.60
CA LEU A 83 -1.24 -14.59 1.57
C LEU A 83 -1.64 -13.85 0.29
N ASP A 84 -2.91 -13.88 -0.08
CA ASP A 84 -3.45 -13.14 -1.23
C ASP A 84 -3.36 -11.62 -1.00
N LEU A 85 -3.82 -11.13 0.16
CA LEU A 85 -3.66 -9.75 0.57
C LEU A 85 -2.18 -9.32 0.57
N THR A 86 -1.31 -10.18 1.09
CA THR A 86 0.14 -9.92 1.14
C THR A 86 0.74 -9.82 -0.27
N ASN A 87 0.36 -10.69 -1.18
CA ASN A 87 0.80 -10.63 -2.57
C ASN A 87 0.36 -9.32 -3.24
N GLU A 88 -0.86 -8.84 -2.98
CA GLU A 88 -1.34 -7.54 -3.42
C GLU A 88 -0.51 -6.39 -2.83
N GLN A 89 -0.22 -6.42 -1.52
CA GLN A 89 0.61 -5.42 -0.86
C GLN A 89 2.00 -5.30 -1.50
N VAL A 90 2.64 -6.44 -1.78
CA VAL A 90 3.96 -6.50 -2.47
C VAL A 90 3.86 -5.94 -3.89
N TYR A 91 2.82 -6.32 -4.65
CA TYR A 91 2.55 -5.78 -5.98
C TYR A 91 2.40 -4.26 -5.96
N LEU A 92 1.60 -3.74 -5.05
CA LEU A 92 1.35 -2.29 -4.93
C LEU A 92 2.61 -1.52 -4.53
N ARG A 93 3.46 -2.11 -3.69
CA ARG A 93 4.79 -1.55 -3.40
C ARG A 93 5.67 -1.54 -4.65
N ALA A 94 5.67 -2.60 -5.43
CA ALA A 94 6.41 -2.66 -6.69
C ALA A 94 5.94 -1.62 -7.72
N LYS A 95 4.67 -1.21 -7.66
CA LYS A 95 4.10 -0.13 -8.48
C LYS A 95 4.29 1.27 -7.88
N GLY A 96 4.98 1.40 -6.75
CA GLY A 96 5.22 2.68 -6.10
C GLY A 96 3.97 3.33 -5.49
N ARG A 97 2.94 2.54 -5.19
CA ARG A 97 1.67 3.01 -4.60
C ARG A 97 1.65 2.99 -3.08
N VAL A 98 2.62 2.34 -2.45
CA VAL A 98 2.76 2.23 -0.99
C VAL A 98 3.93 3.09 -0.54
N SER A 99 3.76 3.85 0.55
CA SER A 99 4.79 4.70 1.13
C SER A 99 5.96 3.87 1.70
N ASN A 100 7.14 4.50 1.86
CA ASN A 100 8.28 3.83 2.48
C ASN A 100 8.00 3.48 3.95
N HIS A 101 7.27 4.35 4.64
CA HIS A 101 6.94 4.16 6.06
C HIS A 101 6.04 2.93 6.24
N THR A 102 4.94 2.88 5.51
CA THR A 102 3.97 1.77 5.55
C THR A 102 4.62 0.47 5.11
N TRP A 103 5.42 0.49 4.03
CA TRP A 103 6.12 -0.70 3.56
C TRP A 103 7.08 -1.27 4.60
N SER A 104 7.83 -0.43 5.31
CA SER A 104 8.74 -0.88 6.37
C SER A 104 8.01 -1.65 7.48
N SER A 105 6.82 -1.19 7.86
CA SER A 105 5.96 -1.88 8.84
C SER A 105 5.43 -3.20 8.27
N TRP A 106 4.83 -3.15 7.05
CA TRP A 106 4.24 -4.32 6.41
C TRP A 106 5.27 -5.42 6.14
N SER A 107 6.41 -5.09 5.54
CA SER A 107 7.44 -6.08 5.22
C SER A 107 7.95 -6.83 6.45
N SER A 108 8.10 -6.13 7.58
CA SER A 108 8.48 -6.76 8.84
C SER A 108 7.41 -7.73 9.37
N GLY A 109 6.14 -7.34 9.28
CA GLY A 109 5.01 -8.20 9.65
C GLY A 109 4.88 -9.43 8.75
N ILE A 110 5.00 -9.23 7.44
CA ILE A 110 4.97 -10.31 6.44
C ILE A 110 6.10 -11.31 6.70
N GLU A 111 7.32 -10.82 6.89
CA GLU A 111 8.48 -11.66 7.19
C GLU A 111 8.27 -12.48 8.48
N ALA A 112 7.71 -11.86 9.51
CA ALA A 112 7.43 -12.52 10.78
C ALA A 112 6.37 -13.63 10.62
N HIS A 113 5.32 -13.42 9.82
CA HIS A 113 4.32 -14.45 9.52
C HIS A 113 4.90 -15.57 8.66
N MET A 114 5.67 -15.26 7.64
CA MET A 114 6.31 -16.26 6.76
C MET A 114 7.37 -17.12 7.46
N LYS A 115 7.77 -16.81 8.69
CA LYS A 115 8.61 -17.66 9.54
C LYS A 115 7.81 -18.68 10.36
N LYS A 116 6.49 -18.57 10.41
CA LYS A 116 5.62 -19.46 11.17
C LYS A 116 5.23 -20.67 10.31
N LYS A 117 5.28 -21.85 10.90
CA LYS A 117 5.04 -23.14 10.23
C LYS A 117 3.73 -23.15 9.44
N ALA A 118 2.61 -22.78 10.07
CA ALA A 118 1.30 -22.79 9.42
C ALA A 118 1.24 -21.93 8.15
N PHE A 119 1.85 -20.75 8.15
CA PHE A 119 1.88 -19.87 6.98
C PHE A 119 2.80 -20.39 5.88
N THR A 120 3.96 -20.97 6.25
CA THR A 120 4.90 -21.53 5.28
C THR A 120 4.34 -22.77 4.61
N GLU A 121 3.69 -23.66 5.36
CA GLU A 121 3.07 -24.88 4.84
C GLU A 121 1.96 -24.55 3.84
N VAL A 122 1.04 -23.64 4.19
CA VAL A 122 -0.02 -23.22 3.26
C VAL A 122 0.57 -22.55 2.03
N PHE A 123 1.56 -21.67 2.19
CA PHE A 123 2.22 -21.02 1.07
C PHE A 123 2.88 -22.02 0.12
N ASP A 124 3.64 -22.99 0.65
CA ASP A 124 4.33 -24.01 -0.14
C ASP A 124 3.34 -24.91 -0.89
N GLU A 125 2.18 -25.18 -0.31
CA GLU A 125 1.13 -25.98 -0.94
C GLU A 125 0.45 -25.24 -2.11
N ILE A 126 0.25 -23.92 -2.00
CA ILE A 126 -0.58 -23.18 -2.95
C ILE A 126 0.23 -22.37 -3.99
N LYS A 127 1.52 -22.10 -3.76
CA LYS A 127 2.34 -21.23 -4.63
C LYS A 127 2.37 -21.67 -6.10
N ASP A 128 2.32 -22.99 -6.37
CA ASP A 128 2.36 -23.53 -7.72
C ASP A 128 0.99 -23.46 -8.44
N PHE A 129 -0.10 -23.26 -7.68
CA PHE A 129 -1.48 -23.17 -8.19
C PHE A 129 -2.04 -21.76 -8.19
N SER A 130 -1.41 -20.85 -7.44
CA SER A 130 -1.87 -19.48 -7.25
C SER A 130 -0.91 -18.48 -7.87
N ALA A 131 -1.43 -17.35 -8.38
CA ALA A 131 -0.62 -16.30 -9.00
C ALA A 131 0.10 -15.41 -7.97
N PHE A 132 0.72 -16.00 -6.93
CA PHE A 132 1.43 -15.26 -5.88
C PHE A 132 2.87 -14.84 -6.26
N THR A 133 3.04 -14.43 -7.52
CA THR A 133 4.33 -14.14 -8.12
C THR A 133 5.14 -13.05 -7.41
N TYR A 134 4.46 -12.06 -6.82
CA TYR A 134 5.12 -10.96 -6.09
C TYR A 134 5.59 -11.40 -4.72
N LEU A 135 4.74 -12.10 -3.97
CA LEU A 135 5.08 -12.66 -2.67
C LEU A 135 6.17 -13.72 -2.82
N GLU A 136 6.05 -14.63 -3.81
CA GLU A 136 7.06 -15.63 -4.10
C GLU A 136 8.44 -15.01 -4.36
N ARG A 137 8.49 -13.95 -5.17
CA ARG A 137 9.73 -13.23 -5.44
C ARG A 137 10.34 -12.65 -4.16
N LEU A 138 9.51 -12.05 -3.30
CA LEU A 138 9.95 -11.45 -2.04
C LEU A 138 10.50 -12.52 -1.07
N VAL A 139 9.80 -13.65 -0.94
CA VAL A 139 10.22 -14.79 -0.11
C VAL A 139 11.53 -15.40 -0.65
N LYS A 140 11.64 -15.61 -1.96
CA LYS A 140 12.81 -16.15 -2.65
C LYS A 140 14.06 -15.28 -2.43
N ASP A 141 13.87 -13.96 -2.41
CA ASP A 141 14.91 -12.97 -2.10
C ASP A 141 15.18 -12.82 -0.59
N ARG A 142 14.48 -13.55 0.25
CA ARG A 142 14.60 -13.50 1.73
C ARG A 142 14.37 -12.09 2.28
N PHE A 143 13.41 -11.36 1.73
CA PHE A 143 13.05 -9.99 2.12
C PHE A 143 14.20 -8.97 2.04
N LYS A 144 15.24 -9.22 1.24
CA LYS A 144 16.42 -8.36 1.15
C LYS A 144 16.23 -7.16 0.24
N SER A 145 15.37 -7.24 -0.77
CA SER A 145 15.10 -6.15 -1.70
C SER A 145 13.74 -5.49 -1.43
N ASP A 146 13.71 -4.17 -1.68
CA ASP A 146 12.44 -3.44 -1.68
C ASP A 146 11.78 -3.59 -3.06
N PRO A 147 10.53 -4.09 -3.14
CA PRO A 147 9.80 -4.23 -4.38
C PRO A 147 9.72 -2.95 -5.24
N ALA A 148 9.76 -1.77 -4.62
CA ALA A 148 9.79 -0.49 -5.33
C ALA A 148 10.99 -0.34 -6.30
N HIS A 149 11.99 -1.18 -6.20
CA HIS A 149 13.19 -1.16 -7.06
C HIS A 149 13.23 -2.31 -8.09
N TRP A 150 12.23 -3.20 -8.11
CA TRP A 150 12.26 -4.38 -8.97
C TRP A 150 12.14 -4.11 -10.48
N TYR A 151 11.58 -2.97 -10.85
CA TYR A 151 11.26 -2.61 -12.25
C TYR A 151 11.87 -1.24 -12.67
N LYS A 152 12.89 -0.80 -11.97
CA LYS A 152 13.65 0.40 -12.30
C LYS A 152 14.83 0.06 -13.19
#